data_d07dc86f2691594684d1dcdc66262648
#
_entry.id   d07dc86f2691594684d1dcdc66262648
#
_cell.length_a   1.000
_cell.length_b   1.000
_cell.length_c   1.000
_cell.angle_alpha   90.00
_cell.angle_beta   90.00
_cell.angle_gamma   90.00
#
_symmetry.space_group_name_H-M   'P 1'
#
loop_
_entity.id
_entity.type
_entity.pdbx_description
1 polymer ?
#
loop_
_entity_poly.entity_id
_entity_poly.type
_entity_poly.pdbx_seq_one_letter_code
_entity_poly.pdbx_strand_id
1 'polypeptide(L)'
;VTLVNVLDILLLVAAVWFAIVGYRQGFVVGILSVIGFLGGGLIAVSLLPLIWDRVTDNGTQVSTTVVVIAVVVIIVCASIGQAFTTHLGNRLRRHITWSPARVVDATGGALVNVVAMLLVAWLIGSALAGTSLPTLGKEVRNSKVLLGVSRVLPAQANTWFSDFSSTLARSGFPQVFSPFSNEPITEVKAPDPALARSPVAEAAKRSIVKVVGTAPSCSKVLEGTGFVFAPGKVMTNAHVVGGVGEPTVQIGGEGKLYDGKVVLYDWERDIAVLDVPKLKAPALEFTDKDAASSSDAIVAGFPENGSYDVRAARVRGRINANGPDIYHRGTVRRDVYSLYATVRQGNSGGPLLTPDGKVYGVVFAKSLDDPNTGYALTADEVRDDIRIGKVSDRRVDSQGCAL
;
A
#
# COMPACT_ATOMS: atom_id res chain seq x y z
N VAL A 1 -1.16 -17.81 -25.41
CA VAL A 1 -2.53 -18.18 -25.03
C VAL A 1 -2.71 -17.63 -23.63
N THR A 2 -3.44 -16.51 -23.49
CA THR A 2 -3.76 -15.90 -22.21
C THR A 2 -4.66 -16.87 -21.45
N LEU A 3 -4.13 -17.53 -20.45
CA LEU A 3 -4.92 -18.32 -19.51
C LEU A 3 -6.03 -17.41 -18.97
N VAL A 4 -7.28 -17.79 -19.19
CA VAL A 4 -8.44 -17.08 -18.66
C VAL A 4 -8.35 -17.23 -17.14
N ASN A 5 -8.31 -16.10 -16.41
CA ASN A 5 -8.27 -16.11 -14.97
C ASN A 5 -9.54 -16.78 -14.42
N VAL A 6 -9.41 -17.74 -13.55
CA VAL A 6 -10.54 -18.47 -12.94
C VAL A 6 -11.49 -17.49 -12.24
N LEU A 7 -10.96 -16.45 -11.61
CA LEU A 7 -11.76 -15.41 -10.97
C LEU A 7 -12.62 -14.65 -11.99
N ASP A 8 -12.09 -14.33 -13.17
CA ASP A 8 -12.87 -13.65 -14.21
C ASP A 8 -14.06 -14.50 -14.68
N ILE A 9 -13.88 -15.82 -14.83
CA ILE A 9 -14.98 -16.74 -15.17
C ILE A 9 -16.04 -16.71 -14.06
N LEU A 10 -15.62 -16.82 -12.79
CA LEU A 10 -16.55 -16.78 -11.66
C LEU A 10 -17.31 -15.46 -11.59
N LEU A 11 -16.64 -14.32 -11.83
CA LEU A 11 -17.27 -13.01 -11.87
C LEU A 11 -18.26 -12.87 -13.02
N LEU A 12 -17.96 -13.41 -14.20
CA LEU A 12 -18.88 -13.40 -15.34
C LEU A 12 -20.11 -14.27 -15.07
N VAL A 13 -19.93 -15.46 -14.51
CA VAL A 13 -21.06 -16.33 -14.11
C VAL A 13 -21.92 -15.64 -13.06
N ALA A 14 -21.30 -15.02 -12.05
CA ALA A 14 -21.99 -14.23 -11.05
C ALA A 14 -22.74 -13.04 -11.68
N ALA A 15 -22.15 -12.34 -12.65
CA ALA A 15 -22.79 -11.23 -13.34
C ALA A 15 -24.07 -11.68 -14.07
N VAL A 16 -24.02 -12.81 -14.76
CA VAL A 16 -25.21 -13.39 -15.42
C VAL A 16 -26.28 -13.76 -14.38
N TRP A 17 -25.87 -14.39 -13.27
CA TRP A 17 -26.79 -14.73 -12.20
C TRP A 17 -27.46 -13.49 -11.59
N PHE A 18 -26.69 -12.45 -11.27
CA PHE A 18 -27.19 -11.20 -10.72
C PHE A 18 -28.04 -10.42 -11.73
N ALA A 19 -27.73 -10.51 -13.03
CA ALA A 19 -28.57 -9.96 -14.09
C ALA A 19 -29.95 -10.62 -14.11
N ILE A 20 -30.03 -11.96 -14.03
CA ILE A 20 -31.28 -12.71 -13.99
C ILE A 20 -32.10 -12.35 -12.73
N VAL A 21 -31.44 -12.30 -11.59
CA VAL A 21 -32.09 -11.93 -10.32
C VAL A 21 -32.61 -10.48 -10.40
N GLY A 22 -31.78 -9.55 -10.88
CA GLY A 22 -32.13 -8.15 -11.01
C GLY A 22 -33.25 -7.91 -12.01
N TYR A 23 -33.27 -8.65 -13.12
CA TYR A 23 -34.37 -8.60 -14.11
C TYR A 23 -35.70 -9.01 -13.46
N ARG A 24 -35.69 -10.04 -12.61
CA ARG A 24 -36.87 -10.47 -11.86
C ARG A 24 -37.29 -9.48 -10.79
N GLN A 25 -36.34 -8.89 -10.07
CA GLN A 25 -36.61 -7.91 -9.03
C GLN A 25 -37.07 -6.55 -9.55
N GLY A 26 -36.52 -6.09 -10.66
CA GLY A 26 -36.75 -4.78 -11.25
C GLY A 26 -35.91 -3.66 -10.65
N PHE A 27 -35.86 -2.55 -11.39
CA PHE A 27 -35.05 -1.37 -11.08
C PHE A 27 -35.40 -0.71 -9.73
N VAL A 28 -36.70 -0.51 -9.48
CA VAL A 28 -37.19 0.13 -8.25
C VAL A 28 -36.79 -0.68 -7.02
N VAL A 29 -36.96 -1.99 -7.07
CA VAL A 29 -36.57 -2.88 -5.97
C VAL A 29 -35.06 -2.95 -5.83
N GLY A 30 -34.34 -3.04 -6.97
CA GLY A 30 -32.88 -3.12 -7.01
C GLY A 30 -32.22 -1.89 -6.38
N ILE A 31 -32.61 -0.68 -6.78
CA ILE A 31 -32.06 0.56 -6.18
C ILE A 31 -32.39 0.66 -4.70
N LEU A 32 -33.62 0.42 -4.29
CA LEU A 32 -34.00 0.48 -2.88
C LEU A 32 -33.24 -0.57 -2.05
N SER A 33 -33.04 -1.77 -2.59
CA SER A 33 -32.22 -2.82 -1.96
C SER A 33 -30.79 -2.36 -1.71
N VAL A 34 -30.13 -1.73 -2.70
CA VAL A 34 -28.77 -1.19 -2.55
C VAL A 34 -28.73 -0.05 -1.52
N ILE A 35 -29.67 0.89 -1.60
CA ILE A 35 -29.77 2.00 -0.63
C ILE A 35 -29.98 1.47 0.78
N GLY A 36 -30.82 0.45 0.97
CA GLY A 36 -31.05 -0.16 2.28
C GLY A 36 -29.84 -0.88 2.82
N PHE A 37 -29.12 -1.60 1.96
CA PHE A 37 -27.89 -2.29 2.35
C PHE A 37 -26.82 -1.29 2.78
N LEU A 38 -26.53 -0.28 1.96
CA LEU A 38 -25.54 0.74 2.28
C LEU A 38 -25.96 1.57 3.50
N GLY A 39 -27.23 1.99 3.57
CA GLY A 39 -27.75 2.76 4.70
C GLY A 39 -27.69 1.99 6.02
N GLY A 40 -28.08 0.72 6.01
CA GLY A 40 -27.98 -0.16 7.17
C GLY A 40 -26.53 -0.38 7.62
N GLY A 41 -25.61 -0.57 6.66
CA GLY A 41 -24.18 -0.67 6.92
C GLY A 41 -23.59 0.60 7.51
N LEU A 42 -23.89 1.77 6.93
CA LEU A 42 -23.45 3.06 7.45
C LEU A 42 -23.96 3.36 8.86
N ILE A 43 -25.23 3.05 9.14
CA ILE A 43 -25.79 3.17 10.50
C ILE A 43 -25.02 2.29 11.47
N ALA A 44 -24.74 1.03 11.10
CA ALA A 44 -23.96 0.14 11.94
C ALA A 44 -22.57 0.66 12.24
N VAL A 45 -21.85 1.15 11.22
CA VAL A 45 -20.50 1.74 11.37
C VAL A 45 -20.55 2.97 12.28
N SER A 46 -21.57 3.84 12.13
CA SER A 46 -21.74 5.03 12.98
C SER A 46 -22.07 4.70 14.44
N LEU A 47 -22.68 3.58 14.69
CA LEU A 47 -23.03 3.12 16.05
C LEU A 47 -21.90 2.31 16.71
N LEU A 48 -20.93 1.79 15.92
CA LEU A 48 -19.81 1.02 16.45
C LEU A 48 -19.02 1.75 17.55
N PRO A 49 -18.66 3.05 17.44
CA PRO A 49 -17.93 3.76 18.49
C PRO A 49 -18.69 3.77 19.82
N LEU A 50 -20.02 3.92 19.80
CA LEU A 50 -20.86 3.94 21.00
C LEU A 50 -20.88 2.59 21.75
N ILE A 51 -20.68 1.50 21.02
CA ILE A 51 -20.59 0.15 21.60
C ILE A 51 -19.16 -0.13 22.03
N TRP A 52 -18.19 0.37 21.25
CA TRP A 52 -16.76 0.17 21.44
C TRP A 52 -16.26 0.76 22.77
N ASP A 53 -16.63 1.99 23.05
CA ASP A 53 -16.27 2.69 24.30
C ASP A 53 -16.79 1.99 25.55
N ARG A 54 -17.79 1.11 25.42
CA ARG A 54 -18.33 0.30 26.52
C ARG A 54 -17.73 -1.10 26.64
N VAL A 55 -17.08 -1.61 25.61
CA VAL A 55 -16.54 -2.98 25.55
C VAL A 55 -15.01 -3.01 25.73
N THR A 56 -14.32 -1.92 25.42
CA THR A 56 -12.88 -1.77 25.62
C THR A 56 -12.60 -0.95 26.88
N ASP A 57 -12.77 -1.56 28.04
CA ASP A 57 -12.21 -1.04 29.28
C ASP A 57 -10.69 -1.25 29.26
N ASN A 58 -9.93 -0.13 29.35
CA ASN A 58 -8.47 -0.07 29.59
C ASN A 58 -7.52 -0.60 28.48
N GLY A 59 -7.43 0.09 27.34
CA GLY A 59 -6.14 0.15 26.58
C GLY A 59 -5.60 -1.16 26.00
N THR A 60 -6.38 -2.22 25.95
CA THR A 60 -5.99 -3.53 25.42
C THR A 60 -6.10 -3.58 23.91
N GLN A 61 -5.15 -4.20 23.26
CA GLN A 61 -5.14 -4.45 21.81
C GLN A 61 -6.47 -5.04 21.35
N VAL A 62 -7.01 -4.50 20.24
CA VAL A 62 -8.25 -4.96 19.63
C VAL A 62 -8.14 -6.44 19.31
N SER A 63 -8.85 -7.26 20.05
CA SER A 63 -8.89 -8.71 19.84
C SER A 63 -9.51 -9.03 18.47
N THR A 64 -8.97 -10.03 17.78
CA THR A 64 -9.53 -10.56 16.52
C THR A 64 -11.03 -10.89 16.66
N THR A 65 -11.45 -11.36 17.84
CA THR A 65 -12.84 -11.65 18.15
C THR A 65 -13.73 -10.42 18.04
N VAL A 66 -13.27 -9.26 18.52
CA VAL A 66 -14.04 -8.00 18.49
C VAL A 66 -14.20 -7.50 17.05
N VAL A 67 -13.15 -7.62 16.22
CA VAL A 67 -13.22 -7.30 14.78
C VAL A 67 -14.24 -8.18 14.08
N VAL A 68 -14.24 -9.49 14.35
CA VAL A 68 -15.21 -10.43 13.76
C VAL A 68 -16.63 -10.08 14.17
N ILE A 69 -16.87 -9.78 15.46
CA ILE A 69 -18.19 -9.35 15.94
C ILE A 69 -18.64 -8.06 15.25
N ALA A 70 -17.77 -7.06 15.12
CA ALA A 70 -18.08 -5.81 14.43
C ALA A 70 -18.50 -6.05 12.97
N VAL A 71 -17.77 -6.88 12.23
CA VAL A 71 -18.10 -7.24 10.84
C VAL A 71 -19.45 -7.95 10.77
N VAL A 72 -19.72 -8.89 11.67
CA VAL A 72 -21.01 -9.60 11.72
C VAL A 72 -22.16 -8.61 12.00
N VAL A 73 -22.00 -7.68 12.93
CA VAL A 73 -23.02 -6.66 13.24
C VAL A 73 -23.28 -5.78 12.03
N ILE A 74 -22.24 -5.33 11.31
CA ILE A 74 -22.41 -4.54 10.10
C ILE A 74 -23.19 -5.30 9.04
N ILE A 75 -22.85 -6.57 8.80
CA ILE A 75 -23.54 -7.41 7.81
C ILE A 75 -25.02 -7.60 8.18
N VAL A 76 -25.30 -7.86 9.45
CA VAL A 76 -26.68 -8.04 9.95
C VAL A 76 -27.49 -6.76 9.77
N CYS A 77 -26.97 -5.61 10.18
CA CYS A 77 -27.66 -4.32 10.03
C CYS A 77 -27.86 -3.94 8.55
N ALA A 78 -26.85 -4.18 7.70
CA ALA A 78 -26.98 -3.98 6.26
C ALA A 78 -28.08 -4.88 5.67
N SER A 79 -28.16 -6.15 6.08
CA SER A 79 -29.16 -7.10 5.64
C SER A 79 -30.56 -6.73 6.09
N ILE A 80 -30.72 -6.21 7.32
CA ILE A 80 -31.99 -5.71 7.84
C ILE A 80 -32.46 -4.49 7.05
N GLY A 81 -31.54 -3.51 6.82
CA GLY A 81 -31.83 -2.33 5.99
C GLY A 81 -32.24 -2.71 4.57
N GLN A 82 -31.53 -3.68 3.97
CA GLN A 82 -31.88 -4.23 2.65
C GLN A 82 -33.25 -4.88 2.63
N ALA A 83 -33.56 -5.73 3.59
CA ALA A 83 -34.85 -6.42 3.67
C ALA A 83 -36.02 -5.43 3.80
N PHE A 84 -35.86 -4.41 4.63
CA PHE A 84 -36.86 -3.36 4.81
C PHE A 84 -37.13 -2.58 3.53
N THR A 85 -36.08 -2.09 2.86
CA THR A 85 -36.22 -1.29 1.65
C THR A 85 -36.67 -2.14 0.45
N THR A 86 -36.30 -3.43 0.39
CA THR A 86 -36.80 -4.39 -0.60
C THR A 86 -38.31 -4.59 -0.44
N HIS A 87 -38.80 -4.70 0.79
CA HIS A 87 -40.25 -4.80 1.05
C HIS A 87 -40.99 -3.56 0.56
N LEU A 88 -40.45 -2.37 0.83
CA LEU A 88 -41.00 -1.11 0.34
C LEU A 88 -40.98 -1.04 -1.19
N GLY A 89 -39.87 -1.44 -1.82
CA GLY A 89 -39.70 -1.48 -3.26
C GLY A 89 -40.71 -2.40 -3.94
N ASN A 90 -40.98 -3.55 -3.35
CA ASN A 90 -42.00 -4.48 -3.84
C ASN A 90 -43.43 -3.89 -3.83
N ARG A 91 -43.73 -3.07 -2.79
CA ARG A 91 -45.03 -2.35 -2.74
C ARG A 91 -45.11 -1.31 -3.84
N LEU A 92 -44.06 -0.52 -4.06
CA LEU A 92 -44.01 0.51 -5.11
C LEU A 92 -44.11 -0.12 -6.51
N ARG A 93 -43.39 -1.21 -6.76
CA ARG A 93 -43.39 -1.90 -8.04
C ARG A 93 -44.76 -2.42 -8.47
N ARG A 94 -45.64 -2.78 -7.53
CA ARG A 94 -47.01 -3.24 -7.83
C ARG A 94 -47.86 -2.16 -8.55
N HIS A 95 -47.49 -0.90 -8.46
CA HIS A 95 -48.15 0.20 -9.13
C HIS A 95 -47.71 0.38 -10.61
N ILE A 96 -46.60 -0.29 -11.00
CA ILE A 96 -46.16 -0.28 -12.43
C ILE A 96 -46.99 -1.28 -13.21
N THR A 97 -48.10 -0.79 -13.78
CA THR A 97 -49.05 -1.61 -14.54
C THR A 97 -48.80 -1.57 -16.04
N TRP A 98 -48.19 -0.50 -16.53
CA TRP A 98 -47.95 -0.28 -17.99
C TRP A 98 -46.81 -1.21 -18.49
N SER A 99 -47.11 -1.99 -19.55
CA SER A 99 -46.23 -3.05 -20.06
C SER A 99 -44.83 -2.56 -20.45
N PRO A 100 -44.66 -1.44 -21.23
CA PRO A 100 -43.32 -0.92 -21.53
C PRO A 100 -42.53 -0.51 -20.28
N ALA A 101 -43.19 0.09 -19.28
CA ALA A 101 -42.54 0.47 -18.04
C ALA A 101 -42.02 -0.75 -17.25
N ARG A 102 -42.68 -1.89 -17.31
CA ARG A 102 -42.21 -3.14 -16.69
C ARG A 102 -40.94 -3.66 -17.38
N VAL A 103 -40.83 -3.55 -18.70
CA VAL A 103 -39.61 -3.97 -19.42
C VAL A 103 -38.44 -3.08 -19.03
N VAL A 104 -38.65 -1.76 -18.97
CA VAL A 104 -37.61 -0.80 -18.53
C VAL A 104 -37.24 -1.05 -17.09
N ASP A 105 -38.21 -1.28 -16.19
CA ASP A 105 -37.96 -1.63 -14.81
C ASP A 105 -37.16 -2.95 -14.69
N ALA A 106 -37.50 -3.98 -15.43
CA ALA A 106 -36.80 -5.25 -15.40
C ALA A 106 -35.36 -5.14 -15.93
N THR A 107 -35.16 -4.49 -17.07
CA THR A 107 -33.82 -4.30 -17.67
C THR A 107 -32.94 -3.39 -16.80
N GLY A 108 -33.51 -2.32 -16.24
CA GLY A 108 -32.84 -1.45 -15.29
C GLY A 108 -32.44 -2.20 -14.01
N GLY A 109 -33.29 -3.10 -13.52
CA GLY A 109 -33.01 -3.96 -12.39
C GLY A 109 -31.83 -4.91 -12.65
N ALA A 110 -31.76 -5.51 -13.85
CA ALA A 110 -30.60 -6.32 -14.24
C ALA A 110 -29.30 -5.51 -14.19
N LEU A 111 -29.31 -4.30 -14.76
CA LEU A 111 -28.14 -3.42 -14.76
C LEU A 111 -27.69 -3.04 -13.35
N VAL A 112 -28.62 -2.58 -12.49
CA VAL A 112 -28.31 -2.17 -11.11
C VAL A 112 -27.68 -3.30 -10.31
N ASN A 113 -28.25 -4.52 -10.42
CA ASN A 113 -27.72 -5.65 -9.68
C ASN A 113 -26.32 -6.09 -10.16
N VAL A 114 -26.06 -6.05 -11.47
CA VAL A 114 -24.72 -6.34 -12.01
C VAL A 114 -23.72 -5.29 -11.56
N VAL A 115 -24.08 -4.00 -11.64
CA VAL A 115 -23.20 -2.91 -11.20
C VAL A 115 -22.90 -3.04 -9.70
N ALA A 116 -23.93 -3.27 -8.87
CA ALA A 116 -23.74 -3.45 -7.43
C ALA A 116 -22.83 -4.64 -7.11
N MET A 117 -23.04 -5.80 -7.78
CA MET A 117 -22.18 -6.98 -7.61
C MET A 117 -20.73 -6.69 -8.01
N LEU A 118 -20.52 -6.02 -9.15
CA LEU A 118 -19.17 -5.67 -9.61
C LEU A 118 -18.47 -4.69 -8.67
N LEU A 119 -19.19 -3.72 -8.11
CA LEU A 119 -18.65 -2.79 -7.11
C LEU A 119 -18.24 -3.50 -5.82
N VAL A 120 -19.08 -4.42 -5.34
CA VAL A 120 -18.75 -5.24 -4.15
C VAL A 120 -17.55 -6.15 -4.43
N ALA A 121 -17.53 -6.80 -5.59
CA ALA A 121 -16.41 -7.65 -6.01
C ALA A 121 -15.11 -6.84 -6.13
N TRP A 122 -15.18 -5.62 -6.69
CA TRP A 122 -14.05 -4.69 -6.78
C TRP A 122 -13.57 -4.26 -5.38
N LEU A 123 -14.48 -3.94 -4.47
CA LEU A 123 -14.16 -3.55 -3.09
C LEU A 123 -13.41 -4.67 -2.34
N ILE A 124 -13.97 -5.90 -2.39
CA ILE A 124 -13.35 -7.08 -1.78
C ILE A 124 -12.02 -7.42 -2.47
N GLY A 125 -12.01 -7.36 -3.80
CA GLY A 125 -10.82 -7.61 -4.60
C GLY A 125 -9.70 -6.62 -4.27
N SER A 126 -9.99 -5.33 -4.14
CA SER A 126 -8.99 -4.32 -3.75
C SER A 126 -8.40 -4.62 -2.37
N ALA A 127 -9.21 -5.03 -1.40
CA ALA A 127 -8.72 -5.44 -0.08
C ALA A 127 -7.81 -6.67 -0.15
N LEU A 128 -8.21 -7.68 -0.92
CA LEU A 128 -7.43 -8.92 -1.08
C LEU A 128 -6.15 -8.71 -1.89
N ALA A 129 -6.14 -7.78 -2.86
CA ALA A 129 -4.97 -7.46 -3.66
C ALA A 129 -3.78 -6.96 -2.82
N GLY A 130 -4.04 -6.28 -1.70
CA GLY A 130 -3.03 -5.79 -0.75
C GLY A 130 -2.58 -6.82 0.29
N THR A 131 -3.16 -8.02 0.31
CA THR A 131 -2.81 -9.04 1.30
C THR A 131 -1.61 -9.89 0.86
N SER A 132 -0.90 -10.43 1.85
CA SER A 132 0.22 -11.37 1.65
C SER A 132 -0.21 -12.81 1.33
N LEU A 133 -1.44 -13.02 0.80
CA LEU A 133 -1.91 -14.33 0.34
C LEU A 133 -1.48 -14.54 -1.13
N PRO A 134 -0.39 -15.31 -1.43
CA PRO A 134 0.29 -15.23 -2.72
C PRO A 134 -0.60 -15.66 -3.89
N THR A 135 -1.40 -16.71 -3.71
CA THR A 135 -2.25 -17.27 -4.77
C THR A 135 -3.50 -16.42 -5.02
N LEU A 136 -4.24 -16.07 -3.97
CA LEU A 136 -5.47 -15.26 -4.09
C LEU A 136 -5.16 -13.82 -4.53
N GLY A 137 -4.14 -13.19 -3.93
CA GLY A 137 -3.74 -11.85 -4.30
C GLY A 137 -3.34 -11.75 -5.78
N LYS A 138 -2.58 -12.73 -6.30
CA LYS A 138 -2.15 -12.79 -7.69
C LYS A 138 -3.34 -12.95 -8.66
N GLU A 139 -4.29 -13.85 -8.37
CA GLU A 139 -5.50 -14.03 -9.18
C GLU A 139 -6.34 -12.74 -9.24
N VAL A 140 -6.49 -12.06 -8.11
CA VAL A 140 -7.23 -10.80 -8.01
C VAL A 140 -6.54 -9.68 -8.80
N ARG A 141 -5.24 -9.51 -8.66
CA ARG A 141 -4.46 -8.49 -9.39
C ARG A 141 -4.48 -8.70 -10.90
N ASN A 142 -4.56 -9.96 -11.34
CA ASN A 142 -4.61 -10.34 -12.76
C ASN A 142 -6.03 -10.31 -13.36
N SER A 143 -7.06 -10.01 -12.58
CA SER A 143 -8.45 -9.98 -13.06
C SER A 143 -8.70 -8.83 -14.03
N LYS A 144 -9.05 -9.14 -15.27
CA LYS A 144 -9.42 -8.17 -16.30
C LYS A 144 -10.76 -7.50 -16.01
N VAL A 145 -11.67 -8.23 -15.37
CA VAL A 145 -12.99 -7.72 -14.98
C VAL A 145 -12.81 -6.64 -13.91
N LEU A 146 -12.06 -6.92 -12.84
CA LEU A 146 -11.81 -5.96 -11.76
C LEU A 146 -10.98 -4.75 -12.23
N LEU A 147 -10.01 -4.97 -13.11
CA LEU A 147 -9.27 -3.88 -13.77
C LEU A 147 -10.20 -3.01 -14.62
N GLY A 148 -11.14 -3.61 -15.36
CA GLY A 148 -12.16 -2.89 -16.13
C GLY A 148 -13.03 -2.00 -15.25
N VAL A 149 -13.50 -2.52 -14.11
CA VAL A 149 -14.26 -1.76 -13.11
C VAL A 149 -13.43 -0.59 -12.56
N SER A 150 -12.18 -0.85 -12.17
CA SER A 150 -11.27 0.17 -11.62
C SER A 150 -11.02 1.34 -12.59
N ARG A 151 -11.00 1.10 -13.91
CA ARG A 151 -10.81 2.14 -14.93
C ARG A 151 -12.03 3.06 -15.12
N VAL A 152 -13.22 2.56 -14.82
CA VAL A 152 -14.48 3.32 -14.97
C VAL A 152 -14.80 4.11 -13.70
N LEU A 153 -14.27 3.68 -12.56
CA LEU A 153 -14.49 4.35 -11.28
C LEU A 153 -13.73 5.68 -11.21
N PRO A 154 -14.35 6.74 -10.64
CA PRO A 154 -13.65 8.00 -10.42
C PRO A 154 -12.48 7.82 -9.44
N ALA A 155 -11.43 8.62 -9.58
CA ALA A 155 -10.22 8.54 -8.73
C ALA A 155 -10.55 8.63 -7.22
N GLN A 156 -11.60 9.37 -6.86
CA GLN A 156 -12.11 9.51 -5.49
C GLN A 156 -12.61 8.19 -4.89
N ALA A 157 -13.05 7.23 -5.69
CA ALA A 157 -13.45 5.91 -5.19
C ALA A 157 -12.27 5.17 -4.56
N ASN A 158 -11.07 5.37 -5.08
CA ASN A 158 -9.85 4.79 -4.53
C ASN A 158 -9.49 5.39 -3.16
N THR A 159 -9.76 6.68 -2.93
CA THR A 159 -9.48 7.33 -1.62
C THR A 159 -10.46 6.90 -0.54
N TRP A 160 -11.75 6.72 -0.85
CA TRP A 160 -12.73 6.20 0.14
C TRP A 160 -12.42 4.78 0.57
N PHE A 161 -11.82 4.01 -0.32
CA PHE A 161 -11.44 2.65 -0.04
C PHE A 161 -10.09 2.54 0.71
N SER A 162 -9.19 3.52 0.54
CA SER A 162 -7.87 3.50 1.16
C SER A 162 -7.93 3.45 2.69
N ASP A 163 -8.84 4.20 3.29
CA ASP A 163 -9.03 4.21 4.75
C ASP A 163 -9.52 2.85 5.28
N PHE A 164 -10.31 2.12 4.47
CA PHE A 164 -10.75 0.77 4.79
C PHE A 164 -9.65 -0.28 4.57
N SER A 165 -8.91 -0.17 3.46
CA SER A 165 -7.86 -1.15 3.12
C SER A 165 -6.62 -1.01 4.01
N SER A 166 -6.27 0.19 4.46
CA SER A 166 -5.16 0.43 5.39
C SER A 166 -5.36 -0.28 6.73
N THR A 167 -6.62 -0.42 7.17
CA THR A 167 -6.98 -1.18 8.37
C THR A 167 -6.78 -2.69 8.20
N LEU A 168 -6.83 -3.19 6.96
CA LEU A 168 -6.68 -4.62 6.63
C LEU A 168 -5.27 -4.98 6.13
N ALA A 169 -4.55 -4.04 5.51
CA ALA A 169 -3.22 -4.26 4.94
C ALA A 169 -2.14 -4.19 6.03
N ARG A 170 -1.69 -5.33 6.52
CA ARG A 170 -0.58 -5.45 7.49
C ARG A 170 0.80 -5.57 6.81
N SER A 171 0.98 -5.08 5.59
CA SER A 171 2.22 -5.33 4.84
C SER A 171 3.43 -4.51 5.32
N GLY A 172 3.22 -3.40 6.02
CA GLY A 172 4.31 -2.52 6.49
C GLY A 172 5.17 -1.89 5.39
N PHE A 173 4.76 -2.03 4.12
CA PHE A 173 5.39 -1.46 2.94
C PHE A 173 4.38 -0.71 2.09
N PRO A 174 4.78 0.40 1.44
CA PRO A 174 3.93 1.07 0.46
C PRO A 174 3.70 0.20 -0.78
N GLN A 175 2.54 0.35 -1.39
CA GLN A 175 2.22 -0.32 -2.64
C GLN A 175 2.93 0.37 -3.81
N VAL A 176 3.70 -0.39 -4.58
CA VAL A 176 4.44 0.12 -5.74
C VAL A 176 3.53 0.28 -6.94
N PHE A 177 2.57 -0.62 -7.09
CA PHE A 177 1.64 -0.68 -8.21
C PHE A 177 0.20 -0.54 -7.75
N SER A 178 -0.66 -0.10 -8.66
CA SER A 178 -2.11 -0.08 -8.41
C SER A 178 -2.63 -1.50 -8.12
N PRO A 179 -3.66 -1.65 -7.29
CA PRO A 179 -4.13 -2.96 -6.80
C PRO A 179 -4.42 -4.01 -7.88
N PHE A 180 -4.79 -3.59 -9.10
CA PHE A 180 -5.12 -4.47 -10.22
C PHE A 180 -4.12 -4.36 -11.38
N SER A 181 -2.87 -3.98 -11.11
CA SER A 181 -1.82 -3.96 -12.11
C SER A 181 -0.83 -5.10 -11.88
N ASN A 182 -0.35 -5.71 -12.98
CA ASN A 182 0.68 -6.73 -12.92
C ASN A 182 2.01 -6.09 -12.53
N GLU A 183 2.76 -6.75 -11.66
CA GLU A 183 4.15 -6.42 -11.40
C GLU A 183 5.02 -6.97 -12.56
N PRO A 184 5.74 -6.12 -13.33
CA PRO A 184 6.62 -6.60 -14.39
C PRO A 184 7.90 -7.18 -13.77
N ILE A 185 7.95 -8.49 -13.60
CA ILE A 185 9.09 -9.20 -13.05
C ILE A 185 9.89 -9.80 -14.22
N THR A 186 11.07 -9.23 -14.47
CA THR A 186 12.01 -9.75 -15.46
C THR A 186 12.95 -10.77 -14.80
N GLU A 187 13.08 -11.94 -15.39
CA GLU A 187 14.00 -12.95 -14.89
C GLU A 187 15.45 -12.55 -15.17
N VAL A 188 16.27 -12.66 -14.12
CA VAL A 188 17.72 -12.45 -14.18
C VAL A 188 18.41 -13.55 -13.37
N LYS A 189 19.69 -13.76 -13.62
CA LYS A 189 20.51 -14.70 -12.83
C LYS A 189 20.53 -14.26 -11.37
N ALA A 190 20.52 -15.21 -10.44
CA ALA A 190 20.64 -14.91 -9.01
C ALA A 190 21.89 -14.06 -8.71
N PRO A 191 21.80 -13.10 -7.76
CA PRO A 191 22.94 -12.28 -7.37
C PRO A 191 24.06 -13.12 -6.75
N ASP A 192 25.30 -12.64 -6.89
CA ASP A 192 26.44 -13.30 -6.25
C ASP A 192 26.43 -13.07 -4.74
N PRO A 193 26.31 -14.14 -3.92
CA PRO A 193 26.29 -14.00 -2.45
C PRO A 193 27.56 -13.36 -1.86
N ALA A 194 28.68 -13.40 -2.59
CA ALA A 194 29.95 -12.81 -2.14
C ALA A 194 29.85 -11.29 -1.98
N LEU A 195 28.97 -10.61 -2.73
CA LEU A 195 28.75 -9.17 -2.62
C LEU A 195 28.30 -8.74 -1.19
N ALA A 196 27.50 -9.58 -0.52
CA ALA A 196 27.06 -9.29 0.85
C ALA A 196 28.20 -9.31 1.87
N ARG A 197 29.35 -9.92 1.55
CA ARG A 197 30.52 -10.00 2.40
C ARG A 197 31.68 -9.15 1.87
N SER A 198 31.42 -8.29 0.91
CA SER A 198 32.44 -7.44 0.31
C SER A 198 32.96 -6.40 1.32
N PRO A 199 34.22 -5.93 1.20
CA PRO A 199 34.73 -4.85 2.01
C PRO A 199 33.90 -3.55 1.89
N VAL A 200 33.25 -3.35 0.74
CA VAL A 200 32.35 -2.23 0.51
C VAL A 200 31.11 -2.33 1.40
N ALA A 201 30.51 -3.52 1.49
CA ALA A 201 29.34 -3.75 2.35
C ALA A 201 29.66 -3.48 3.83
N GLU A 202 30.82 -3.91 4.29
CA GLU A 202 31.27 -3.65 5.66
C GLU A 202 31.61 -2.17 5.90
N ALA A 203 32.27 -1.53 4.95
CA ALA A 203 32.60 -0.11 5.03
C ALA A 203 31.35 0.78 5.08
N ALA A 204 30.31 0.42 4.33
CA ALA A 204 29.03 1.14 4.27
C ALA A 204 28.30 1.18 5.63
N LYS A 205 28.51 0.21 6.54
CA LYS A 205 27.92 0.17 7.88
C LYS A 205 28.10 1.49 8.65
N ARG A 206 29.21 2.19 8.43
CA ARG A 206 29.54 3.47 9.10
C ARG A 206 28.69 4.64 8.60
N SER A 207 28.07 4.50 7.44
CA SER A 207 27.24 5.51 6.79
C SER A 207 25.75 5.19 6.85
N ILE A 208 25.40 3.97 7.26
CA ILE A 208 24.01 3.49 7.30
C ILE A 208 23.55 3.54 8.75
N VAL A 209 22.36 4.10 8.94
CA VAL A 209 21.78 4.33 10.27
C VAL A 209 20.44 3.61 10.40
N LYS A 210 20.19 3.11 11.58
CA LYS A 210 18.87 2.68 12.00
C LYS A 210 18.06 3.92 12.36
N VAL A 211 16.86 4.05 11.81
CA VAL A 211 15.94 5.16 12.07
C VAL A 211 14.81 4.64 12.94
N VAL A 212 14.52 5.32 14.04
CA VAL A 212 13.41 4.96 14.95
C VAL A 212 12.69 6.22 15.37
N GLY A 213 11.36 6.16 15.44
CA GLY A 213 10.55 7.26 15.92
C GLY A 213 9.20 6.80 16.43
N THR A 214 8.67 7.52 17.41
CA THR A 214 7.31 7.30 17.91
C THR A 214 6.36 8.24 17.19
N ALA A 215 5.27 7.69 16.66
CA ALA A 215 4.19 8.43 16.04
C ALA A 215 2.96 8.39 16.96
N PRO A 216 2.74 9.43 17.80
CA PRO A 216 1.70 9.41 18.84
C PRO A 216 0.29 9.33 18.26
N SER A 217 0.04 9.93 17.11
CA SER A 217 -1.28 9.96 16.46
C SER A 217 -1.83 8.57 16.08
N CYS A 218 -0.96 7.58 15.95
CA CYS A 218 -1.34 6.19 15.66
C CYS A 218 -0.83 5.18 16.69
N SER A 219 -0.26 5.66 17.81
CA SER A 219 0.29 4.80 18.88
C SER A 219 1.28 3.74 18.37
N LYS A 220 2.09 4.10 17.35
CA LYS A 220 3.07 3.20 16.72
C LYS A 220 4.50 3.69 16.97
N VAL A 221 5.41 2.73 17.09
CA VAL A 221 6.83 2.95 16.90
C VAL A 221 7.16 2.57 15.47
N LEU A 222 7.65 3.53 14.70
CA LEU A 222 8.09 3.33 13.33
C LEU A 222 9.59 3.12 13.31
N GLU A 223 10.03 2.23 12.43
CA GLU A 223 11.43 1.86 12.30
C GLU A 223 11.79 1.60 10.84
N GLY A 224 13.01 1.87 10.52
CA GLY A 224 13.55 1.66 9.18
C GLY A 224 15.04 1.91 9.11
N THR A 225 15.50 2.07 7.92
CA THR A 225 16.90 2.36 7.60
C THR A 225 17.01 3.78 7.04
N GLY A 226 18.15 4.40 7.25
CA GLY A 226 18.57 5.61 6.56
C GLY A 226 20.05 5.54 6.23
N PHE A 227 20.53 6.46 5.45
CA PHE A 227 21.96 6.60 5.19
C PHE A 227 22.37 8.06 5.07
N VAL A 228 23.60 8.33 5.47
CA VAL A 228 24.19 9.66 5.38
C VAL A 228 24.58 9.93 3.94
N PHE A 229 24.04 11.00 3.33
CA PHE A 229 24.34 11.39 1.95
C PHE A 229 24.98 12.78 1.84
N ALA A 230 25.02 13.52 2.96
CA ALA A 230 25.77 14.76 3.13
C ALA A 230 26.09 14.94 4.62
N PRO A 231 27.04 15.82 5.01
CA PRO A 231 27.38 16.02 6.43
C PRO A 231 26.15 16.36 7.29
N GLY A 232 25.83 15.49 8.25
CA GLY A 232 24.67 15.63 9.13
C GLY A 232 23.30 15.44 8.47
N LYS A 233 23.24 15.01 7.21
CA LYS A 233 22.01 14.76 6.48
C LYS A 233 21.82 13.27 6.22
N VAL A 234 20.68 12.75 6.67
CA VAL A 234 20.28 11.36 6.51
C VAL A 234 19.06 11.28 5.59
N MET A 235 19.14 10.46 4.55
CA MET A 235 18.00 10.11 3.71
C MET A 235 17.34 8.84 4.23
N THR A 236 16.02 8.83 4.24
CA THR A 236 15.17 7.67 4.57
C THR A 236 13.86 7.76 3.78
N ASN A 237 12.94 6.82 3.97
CA ASN A 237 11.61 6.93 3.40
C ASN A 237 10.67 7.80 4.25
N ALA A 238 9.68 8.43 3.60
CA ALA A 238 8.69 9.24 4.28
C ALA A 238 7.81 8.40 5.22
N HIS A 239 7.41 7.19 4.80
CA HIS A 239 6.61 6.29 5.64
C HIS A 239 7.32 5.84 6.93
N VAL A 240 8.66 5.87 6.97
CA VAL A 240 9.46 5.54 8.17
C VAL A 240 9.33 6.63 9.24
N VAL A 241 9.06 7.87 8.85
CA VAL A 241 8.99 9.02 9.78
C VAL A 241 7.64 9.76 9.73
N GLY A 242 6.63 9.18 9.08
CA GLY A 242 5.28 9.75 9.02
C GLY A 242 4.66 9.87 10.40
N GLY A 243 4.25 11.08 10.82
CA GLY A 243 3.69 11.34 12.14
C GLY A 243 4.72 11.34 13.29
N VAL A 244 6.01 11.17 12.99
CA VAL A 244 7.09 11.20 13.98
C VAL A 244 7.57 12.64 14.19
N GLY A 245 7.44 13.15 15.41
CA GLY A 245 7.91 14.49 15.75
C GLY A 245 9.43 14.59 15.87
N GLU A 246 10.05 13.63 16.52
CA GLU A 246 11.48 13.61 16.82
C GLU A 246 12.08 12.23 16.52
N PRO A 247 12.46 11.97 15.27
CA PRO A 247 13.13 10.73 14.90
C PRO A 247 14.54 10.68 15.50
N THR A 248 14.96 9.48 15.90
CA THR A 248 16.34 9.21 16.33
C THR A 248 17.04 8.31 15.32
N VAL A 249 18.35 8.49 15.18
CA VAL A 249 19.18 7.66 14.32
C VAL A 249 20.35 7.05 15.08
N GLN A 250 20.78 5.85 14.66
CA GLN A 250 21.85 5.09 15.28
C GLN A 250 22.77 4.51 14.21
N ILE A 251 24.06 4.88 14.22
CA ILE A 251 25.04 4.41 13.21
C ILE A 251 25.25 2.91 13.38
N GLY A 252 25.11 2.17 12.26
CA GLY A 252 25.28 0.72 12.25
C GLY A 252 24.30 -0.04 13.14
N GLY A 253 23.27 0.64 13.69
CA GLY A 253 22.28 0.06 14.59
C GLY A 253 22.79 -0.17 16.01
N GLU A 254 23.93 0.38 16.39
CA GLU A 254 24.59 0.15 17.68
C GLU A 254 25.10 1.47 18.30
N GLY A 255 25.27 1.49 19.63
CA GLY A 255 25.88 2.60 20.33
C GLY A 255 24.96 3.81 20.52
N LYS A 256 25.46 5.01 20.26
CA LYS A 256 24.80 6.28 20.58
C LYS A 256 23.62 6.58 19.68
N LEU A 257 22.52 7.03 20.26
CA LEU A 257 21.38 7.62 19.56
C LEU A 257 21.64 9.12 19.30
N TYR A 258 21.24 9.59 18.13
CA TYR A 258 21.31 10.99 17.73
C TYR A 258 19.91 11.46 17.37
N ASP A 259 19.50 12.60 17.96
CA ASP A 259 18.22 13.22 17.65
C ASP A 259 18.28 13.89 16.27
N GLY A 260 17.26 13.66 15.50
CA GLY A 260 17.08 14.23 14.18
C GLY A 260 15.79 15.05 14.08
N LYS A 261 15.71 15.89 13.08
CA LYS A 261 14.48 16.60 12.71
C LYS A 261 14.21 16.39 11.23
N VAL A 262 12.96 16.18 10.86
CA VAL A 262 12.55 16.06 9.45
C VAL A 262 12.66 17.45 8.81
N VAL A 263 13.45 17.56 7.74
CA VAL A 263 13.69 18.83 7.01
C VAL A 263 13.26 18.79 5.55
N LEU A 264 12.91 17.60 5.06
CA LEU A 264 12.22 17.36 3.80
C LEU A 264 11.30 16.17 3.99
N TYR A 265 10.08 16.26 3.47
CA TYR A 265 9.09 15.20 3.52
C TYR A 265 8.29 15.17 2.21
N ASP A 266 8.67 14.25 1.33
CA ASP A 266 7.99 13.98 0.05
C ASP A 266 7.17 12.69 0.18
N TRP A 267 5.90 12.84 0.43
CA TRP A 267 4.97 11.72 0.60
C TRP A 267 4.55 11.09 -0.73
N GLU A 268 4.73 11.80 -1.85
CA GLU A 268 4.44 11.26 -3.18
C GLU A 268 5.54 10.29 -3.63
N ARG A 269 6.82 10.68 -3.49
CA ARG A 269 7.96 9.81 -3.80
C ARG A 269 8.33 8.86 -2.69
N ASP A 270 7.80 9.09 -1.49
CA ASP A 270 8.16 8.34 -0.29
C ASP A 270 9.63 8.58 0.13
N ILE A 271 10.04 9.84 0.17
CA ILE A 271 11.38 10.26 0.62
C ILE A 271 11.27 11.25 1.78
N ALA A 272 12.15 11.09 2.77
CA ALA A 272 12.37 12.08 3.80
C ALA A 272 13.86 12.31 4.03
N VAL A 273 14.20 13.54 4.45
CA VAL A 273 15.55 13.90 4.87
C VAL A 273 15.51 14.36 6.32
N LEU A 274 16.40 13.80 7.11
CA LEU A 274 16.62 14.18 8.49
C LEU A 274 17.88 15.05 8.59
N ASP A 275 17.78 16.15 9.32
CA ASP A 275 18.92 16.95 9.77
C ASP A 275 19.34 16.45 11.14
N VAL A 276 20.57 15.96 11.24
CA VAL A 276 21.18 15.36 12.45
C VAL A 276 22.54 16.01 12.69
N PRO A 277 22.59 17.25 13.17
CA PRO A 277 23.83 18.06 13.17
C PRO A 277 24.99 17.46 13.98
N LYS A 278 24.68 16.61 14.99
CA LYS A 278 25.69 15.96 15.83
C LYS A 278 26.23 14.65 15.25
N LEU A 279 25.65 14.19 14.13
CA LEU A 279 26.05 12.94 13.48
C LEU A 279 27.35 13.12 12.71
N LYS A 280 28.40 12.41 13.14
CA LYS A 280 29.69 12.38 12.46
C LYS A 280 29.87 11.01 11.79
N ALA A 281 29.36 10.86 10.58
CA ALA A 281 29.47 9.66 9.79
C ALA A 281 29.82 10.04 8.33
N PRO A 282 30.59 9.20 7.60
CA PRO A 282 30.92 9.48 6.20
C PRO A 282 29.66 9.48 5.34
N ALA A 283 29.61 10.37 4.35
CA ALA A 283 28.52 10.42 3.39
C ALA A 283 28.74 9.40 2.27
N LEU A 284 27.66 8.73 1.85
CA LEU A 284 27.63 7.94 0.63
C LEU A 284 27.29 8.84 -0.56
N GLU A 285 27.99 8.65 -1.66
CA GLU A 285 27.78 9.40 -2.90
C GLU A 285 26.77 8.67 -3.78
N PHE A 286 25.83 9.40 -4.37
CA PHE A 286 24.99 8.86 -5.43
C PHE A 286 25.80 8.68 -6.71
N THR A 287 25.51 7.61 -7.45
CA THR A 287 26.14 7.42 -8.78
C THR A 287 25.40 8.22 -9.84
N ASP A 288 26.13 8.72 -10.81
CA ASP A 288 25.55 9.34 -12.02
C ASP A 288 25.23 8.31 -13.12
N LYS A 289 25.53 7.02 -12.86
CA LYS A 289 25.30 5.94 -13.81
C LYS A 289 24.06 5.13 -13.44
N ASP A 290 23.17 4.98 -14.41
CA ASP A 290 22.04 4.08 -14.29
C ASP A 290 22.51 2.62 -14.18
N ALA A 291 21.81 1.84 -13.36
CA ALA A 291 22.00 0.42 -13.33
C ALA A 291 21.31 -0.24 -14.53
N ALA A 292 22.06 -0.92 -15.37
CA ALA A 292 21.51 -1.76 -16.43
C ALA A 292 20.88 -3.03 -15.85
N SER A 293 20.01 -3.70 -16.62
CA SER A 293 19.53 -5.03 -16.25
C SER A 293 20.73 -5.97 -16.05
N SER A 294 20.62 -6.83 -15.04
CA SER A 294 21.65 -7.76 -14.57
C SER A 294 22.86 -7.11 -13.87
N SER A 295 22.84 -5.80 -13.63
CA SER A 295 23.86 -5.15 -12.78
C SER A 295 23.82 -5.71 -11.37
N ASP A 296 24.97 -5.97 -10.80
CA ASP A 296 25.11 -6.33 -9.40
C ASP A 296 24.86 -5.13 -8.48
N ALA A 297 24.25 -5.37 -7.34
CA ALA A 297 23.94 -4.38 -6.34
C ALA A 297 23.93 -4.99 -4.93
N ILE A 298 23.87 -4.13 -3.92
CA ILE A 298 23.84 -4.51 -2.51
C ILE A 298 22.70 -3.76 -1.83
N VAL A 299 21.82 -4.47 -1.13
CA VAL A 299 20.82 -3.91 -0.22
C VAL A 299 21.37 -4.02 1.19
N ALA A 300 21.39 -2.90 1.92
CA ALA A 300 21.87 -2.86 3.30
C ALA A 300 20.89 -2.11 4.20
N GLY A 301 20.69 -2.59 5.43
CA GLY A 301 19.75 -1.98 6.36
C GLY A 301 19.54 -2.78 7.63
N PHE A 302 18.39 -2.53 8.30
CA PHE A 302 18.04 -3.10 9.61
C PHE A 302 16.69 -3.82 9.56
N PRO A 303 16.60 -4.97 8.86
CA PRO A 303 15.34 -5.68 8.71
C PRO A 303 14.78 -6.12 10.08
N GLU A 304 13.45 -6.00 10.24
CA GLU A 304 12.70 -6.48 11.39
C GLU A 304 13.22 -5.95 12.73
N ASN A 305 13.64 -4.68 12.74
CA ASN A 305 14.30 -4.02 13.90
C ASN A 305 15.58 -4.74 14.38
N GLY A 306 16.13 -5.60 13.55
CA GLY A 306 17.29 -6.42 13.85
C GLY A 306 18.61 -5.65 13.79
N SER A 307 19.71 -6.42 13.77
CA SER A 307 21.06 -5.92 13.52
C SER A 307 21.26 -5.54 12.06
N TYR A 308 22.37 -4.86 11.76
CA TYR A 308 22.79 -4.54 10.41
C TYR A 308 22.86 -5.82 9.55
N ASP A 309 22.12 -5.83 8.45
CA ASP A 309 22.05 -6.92 7.51
C ASP A 309 22.36 -6.42 6.09
N VAL A 310 23.08 -7.25 5.34
CA VAL A 310 23.48 -6.96 3.97
C VAL A 310 23.08 -8.11 3.07
N ARG A 311 22.45 -7.77 1.97
CA ARG A 311 22.01 -8.75 0.97
C ARG A 311 22.58 -8.41 -0.41
N ALA A 312 23.09 -9.42 -1.08
CA ALA A 312 23.38 -9.33 -2.48
C ALA A 312 22.07 -9.13 -3.27
N ALA A 313 22.11 -8.25 -4.24
CA ALA A 313 21.00 -7.93 -5.12
C ALA A 313 21.46 -7.92 -6.58
N ARG A 314 20.50 -8.06 -7.49
CA ARG A 314 20.71 -7.89 -8.92
C ARG A 314 19.56 -7.10 -9.52
N VAL A 315 19.89 -6.10 -10.33
CA VAL A 315 18.88 -5.27 -10.98
C VAL A 315 18.18 -6.09 -12.06
N ARG A 316 16.86 -6.24 -11.95
CA ARG A 316 16.02 -6.86 -12.98
C ARG A 316 15.76 -5.88 -14.13
N GLY A 317 15.57 -4.62 -13.82
CA GLY A 317 15.36 -3.55 -14.78
C GLY A 317 14.93 -2.25 -14.12
N ARG A 318 14.91 -1.19 -14.92
CA ARG A 318 14.37 0.13 -14.55
C ARG A 318 12.96 0.24 -15.13
N ILE A 319 11.99 0.58 -14.32
CA ILE A 319 10.58 0.62 -14.69
C ILE A 319 9.90 1.86 -14.13
N ASN A 320 8.88 2.35 -14.85
CA ASN A 320 7.99 3.39 -14.35
C ASN A 320 6.80 2.71 -13.65
N ALA A 321 6.77 2.76 -12.34
CA ALA A 321 5.71 2.20 -11.53
C ALA A 321 4.61 3.23 -11.27
N ASN A 322 3.35 2.84 -11.49
CA ASN A 322 2.18 3.66 -11.17
C ASN A 322 1.46 3.01 -9.99
N GLY A 323 1.48 3.65 -8.86
CA GLY A 323 0.86 3.17 -7.63
C GLY A 323 0.35 4.30 -6.75
N PRO A 324 -0.29 4.00 -5.63
CA PRO A 324 -0.74 5.02 -4.70
C PRO A 324 0.47 5.72 -4.04
N ASP A 325 0.26 6.97 -3.61
CA ASP A 325 1.13 7.60 -2.62
C ASP A 325 1.02 6.89 -1.26
N ILE A 326 1.89 7.24 -0.29
CA ILE A 326 1.92 6.57 1.01
C ILE A 326 0.67 6.81 1.87
N TYR A 327 -0.16 7.78 1.51
CA TYR A 327 -1.44 8.08 2.15
C TYR A 327 -2.65 7.66 1.32
N HIS A 328 -2.43 7.00 0.18
CA HIS A 328 -3.48 6.61 -0.78
C HIS A 328 -4.38 7.76 -1.25
N ARG A 329 -3.90 9.01 -1.23
CA ARG A 329 -4.65 10.19 -1.68
C ARG A 329 -4.70 10.33 -3.19
N GLY A 330 -3.72 9.74 -3.88
CA GLY A 330 -3.61 9.81 -5.33
C GLY A 330 -2.77 8.68 -5.91
N THR A 331 -2.72 8.64 -7.24
CA THR A 331 -1.80 7.77 -7.98
C THR A 331 -0.58 8.58 -8.38
N VAL A 332 0.59 8.07 -8.05
CA VAL A 332 1.88 8.67 -8.39
C VAL A 332 2.66 7.75 -9.31
N ARG A 333 3.44 8.36 -10.18
CA ARG A 333 4.38 7.65 -11.05
C ARG A 333 5.78 7.80 -10.46
N ARG A 334 6.46 6.69 -10.26
CA ARG A 334 7.82 6.63 -9.73
C ARG A 334 8.73 5.86 -10.67
N ASP A 335 9.93 6.36 -10.87
CA ASP A 335 10.99 5.67 -11.60
C ASP A 335 11.77 4.79 -10.62
N VAL A 336 11.70 3.48 -10.81
CA VAL A 336 12.20 2.51 -9.84
C VAL A 336 13.03 1.41 -10.49
N TYR A 337 13.99 0.89 -9.75
CA TYR A 337 14.63 -0.38 -10.05
C TYR A 337 13.82 -1.53 -9.46
N SER A 338 13.47 -2.52 -10.29
CA SER A 338 13.06 -3.83 -9.86
C SER A 338 14.31 -4.69 -9.60
N LEU A 339 14.36 -5.33 -8.45
CA LEU A 339 15.55 -6.01 -7.92
C LEU A 339 15.27 -7.49 -7.69
N TYR A 340 16.19 -8.35 -8.06
CA TYR A 340 16.26 -9.68 -7.47
C TYR A 340 16.95 -9.55 -6.11
N ALA A 341 16.15 -9.40 -5.07
CA ALA A 341 16.61 -9.26 -3.69
C ALA A 341 15.48 -9.57 -2.71
N THR A 342 15.79 -10.22 -1.61
CA THR A 342 14.85 -10.36 -0.49
C THR A 342 14.86 -9.06 0.32
N VAL A 343 13.83 -8.24 0.17
CA VAL A 343 13.60 -7.01 0.94
C VAL A 343 12.61 -7.31 2.07
N ARG A 344 12.95 -6.91 3.30
CA ARG A 344 12.14 -7.09 4.50
C ARG A 344 11.78 -5.75 5.12
N GLN A 345 10.71 -5.74 5.92
CA GLN A 345 10.36 -4.56 6.72
C GLN A 345 11.59 -4.10 7.53
N GLY A 346 11.84 -2.78 7.57
CA GLY A 346 13.06 -2.22 8.16
C GLY A 346 14.19 -1.97 7.15
N ASN A 347 14.19 -2.59 5.93
CA ASN A 347 15.09 -2.20 4.86
C ASN A 347 14.69 -0.88 4.19
N SER A 348 13.44 -0.42 4.37
CA SER A 348 12.92 0.84 3.85
C SER A 348 13.79 2.03 4.24
N GLY A 349 14.14 2.88 3.27
CA GLY A 349 15.03 4.03 3.43
C GLY A 349 16.52 3.67 3.33
N GLY A 350 16.86 2.39 3.22
CA GLY A 350 18.22 1.92 3.03
C GLY A 350 18.74 2.17 1.61
N PRO A 351 20.06 2.28 1.43
CA PRO A 351 20.65 2.48 0.12
C PRO A 351 20.65 1.18 -0.69
N LEU A 352 20.41 1.30 -1.99
CA LEU A 352 20.82 0.33 -3.00
C LEU A 352 22.22 0.72 -3.46
N LEU A 353 23.23 -0.05 -3.05
CA LEU A 353 24.63 0.26 -3.34
C LEU A 353 25.10 -0.41 -4.62
N THR A 354 25.99 0.26 -5.32
CA THR A 354 26.83 -0.31 -6.37
C THR A 354 27.89 -1.23 -5.75
N PRO A 355 28.54 -2.12 -6.52
CA PRO A 355 29.67 -2.91 -6.01
C PRO A 355 30.88 -2.08 -5.54
N ASP A 356 31.01 -0.82 -6.01
CA ASP A 356 32.05 0.13 -5.59
C ASP A 356 31.60 1.09 -4.47
N GLY A 357 30.38 0.93 -3.93
CA GLY A 357 29.91 1.63 -2.72
C GLY A 357 29.19 2.94 -2.92
N LYS A 358 28.86 3.30 -4.17
CA LYS A 358 27.98 4.41 -4.48
C LYS A 358 26.52 4.02 -4.36
N VAL A 359 25.60 4.97 -4.36
CA VAL A 359 24.17 4.75 -4.21
C VAL A 359 23.49 4.78 -5.58
N TYR A 360 22.91 3.65 -6.01
CA TYR A 360 22.01 3.58 -7.16
C TYR A 360 20.63 4.18 -6.87
N GLY A 361 20.20 4.10 -5.61
CA GLY A 361 18.86 4.54 -5.23
C GLY A 361 18.49 4.18 -3.80
N VAL A 362 17.21 4.35 -3.46
CA VAL A 362 16.67 4.17 -2.11
C VAL A 362 15.67 3.02 -2.09
N VAL A 363 15.92 1.99 -1.30
CA VAL A 363 15.00 0.86 -1.12
C VAL A 363 13.75 1.34 -0.39
N PHE A 364 12.56 1.04 -0.93
CA PHE A 364 11.32 1.52 -0.31
C PHE A 364 10.21 0.47 -0.23
N ALA A 365 10.24 -0.59 -1.05
CA ALA A 365 9.16 -1.54 -1.11
C ALA A 365 9.62 -2.94 -1.54
N LYS A 366 8.73 -3.91 -1.35
CA LYS A 366 8.87 -5.28 -1.86
C LYS A 366 7.70 -5.65 -2.75
N SER A 367 7.90 -6.66 -3.61
CA SER A 367 6.84 -7.26 -4.41
C SER A 367 5.80 -7.97 -3.54
N LEU A 368 4.55 -7.91 -3.98
CA LEU A 368 3.46 -8.72 -3.43
C LEU A 368 3.36 -10.07 -4.14
N ASP A 369 3.93 -10.21 -5.35
CA ASP A 369 3.84 -11.41 -6.19
C ASP A 369 5.03 -12.36 -6.04
N ASP A 370 6.21 -11.81 -5.73
CA ASP A 370 7.47 -12.59 -5.63
C ASP A 370 8.28 -12.16 -4.40
N PRO A 371 8.50 -13.07 -3.42
CA PRO A 371 9.26 -12.76 -2.21
C PRO A 371 10.73 -12.40 -2.46
N ASN A 372 11.25 -12.71 -3.64
CA ASN A 372 12.61 -12.40 -4.06
C ASN A 372 12.69 -11.13 -4.91
N THR A 373 11.62 -10.34 -4.97
CA THR A 373 11.62 -9.06 -5.69
C THR A 373 11.41 -7.90 -4.74
N GLY A 374 12.35 -6.94 -4.78
CA GLY A 374 12.29 -5.66 -4.09
C GLY A 374 12.29 -4.50 -5.09
N TYR A 375 12.03 -3.29 -4.58
CA TYR A 375 12.00 -2.06 -5.37
C TYR A 375 12.81 -0.96 -4.69
N ALA A 376 13.56 -0.21 -5.51
CA ALA A 376 14.29 0.97 -5.07
C ALA A 376 14.00 2.15 -6.00
N LEU A 377 13.74 3.32 -5.44
CA LEU A 377 13.67 4.58 -6.19
C LEU A 377 15.02 4.84 -6.84
N THR A 378 15.06 5.25 -8.10
CA THR A 378 16.33 5.55 -8.77
C THR A 378 16.97 6.84 -8.22
N ALA A 379 18.28 7.00 -8.37
CA ALA A 379 18.96 8.25 -8.03
C ALA A 379 18.37 9.44 -8.81
N ASP A 380 17.89 9.22 -10.02
CA ASP A 380 17.22 10.23 -10.84
C ASP A 380 15.88 10.65 -10.24
N GLU A 381 15.08 9.70 -9.76
CA GLU A 381 13.78 9.95 -9.14
C GLU A 381 13.92 10.86 -7.90
N VAL A 382 14.96 10.64 -7.09
CA VAL A 382 15.19 11.38 -5.84
C VAL A 382 16.16 12.55 -5.99
N ARG A 383 16.51 12.95 -7.21
CA ARG A 383 17.52 13.98 -7.49
C ARG A 383 17.17 15.33 -6.86
N ASP A 384 15.93 15.76 -6.96
CA ASP A 384 15.47 17.02 -6.37
C ASP A 384 15.49 16.96 -4.85
N ASP A 385 15.11 15.82 -4.27
CA ASP A 385 15.14 15.60 -2.82
C ASP A 385 16.58 15.64 -2.28
N ILE A 386 17.53 15.06 -3.03
CA ILE A 386 18.98 15.18 -2.73
C ILE A 386 19.40 16.65 -2.72
N ARG A 387 19.06 17.40 -3.77
CA ARG A 387 19.47 18.81 -3.92
C ARG A 387 18.90 19.69 -2.82
N ILE A 388 17.60 19.56 -2.55
CA ILE A 388 16.89 20.33 -1.52
C ILE A 388 17.33 19.90 -0.13
N GLY A 389 17.37 18.60 0.12
CA GLY A 389 17.70 18.03 1.43
C GLY A 389 19.11 18.35 1.91
N LYS A 390 20.10 18.51 1.00
CA LYS A 390 21.48 18.91 1.37
C LYS A 390 21.54 20.25 2.09
N VAL A 391 20.68 21.19 1.72
CA VAL A 391 20.71 22.58 2.23
C VAL A 391 19.59 22.88 3.22
N SER A 392 18.60 22.00 3.36
CA SER A 392 17.46 22.21 4.25
C SER A 392 17.87 22.01 5.72
N ASP A 393 17.49 22.96 6.56
CA ASP A 393 17.74 22.92 8.01
C ASP A 393 16.48 23.24 8.84
N ARG A 394 15.40 23.69 8.16
CA ARG A 394 14.12 24.02 8.82
C ARG A 394 13.26 22.77 8.93
N ARG A 395 12.70 22.53 10.12
CA ARG A 395 11.75 21.44 10.35
C ARG A 395 10.52 21.61 9.46
N VAL A 396 10.10 20.51 8.85
CA VAL A 396 8.83 20.40 8.13
C VAL A 396 7.90 19.43 8.85
N ASP A 397 6.61 19.55 8.59
CA ASP A 397 5.59 18.64 9.12
C ASP A 397 5.72 17.26 8.41
N SER A 398 5.81 16.21 9.18
CA SER A 398 5.80 14.81 8.70
C SER A 398 4.39 14.24 8.60
N GLN A 399 3.37 15.10 8.66
CA GLN A 399 1.94 14.78 8.56
C GLN A 399 1.47 13.73 9.59
N GLY A 400 0.51 12.87 9.21
CA GLY A 400 0.08 11.74 10.02
C GLY A 400 0.87 10.47 9.71
N CYS A 401 0.51 9.38 10.40
CA CYS A 401 1.07 8.07 10.07
C CYS A 401 0.70 7.67 8.64
N ALA A 402 1.68 7.16 7.93
CA ALA A 402 1.51 6.45 6.68
C ALA A 402 1.51 4.94 6.99
N LEU A 403 0.50 4.19 6.50
CA LEU A 403 0.34 2.73 6.62
C LEU A 403 -0.03 2.21 8.00
#